data_6d1223b73042f79e168a23933d52dba5
#
_entry.id   6d1223b73042f79e168a23933d52dba5
#
_cell.length_a   1.000
_cell.length_b   1.000
_cell.length_c   1.000
_cell.angle_alpha   90.00
_cell.angle_beta   90.00
_cell.angle_gamma   90.00
#
_symmetry.space_group_name_H-M   'P 1'
#
loop_
_entity.id
_entity.type
_entity.pdbx_description
1 polymer ?
#
loop_
_entity_poly.entity_id
_entity_poly.type
_entity_poly.pdbx_seq_one_letter_code
_entity_poly.pdbx_strand_id
1 'polypeptide(L)'
;MERKEITEKLASAKSSQRRPIMTMANGDNTWLISIPRPAGGKGKAFYHILQDSWLVGDVLNLYAHPHKEAFDSLAGIESWVEEIETSAGGSKDEGEPWLDAVLVTHILADHMHEETLRTFDAITRVFAVEEPAAIISSWKHFDNVVVIPDFVRSTDTTWPSIPEIPSWLSVFRIPDEGAVYPVLYHCMVISFTAADGKSEVILYSPHGVDPDAVEAAKKANPEASVLAMIHPLHKTGLTEKGTTLGVTNGLKIVRRSEPKYWLGTHDDKIQYSGLLSWVFNHGRLTLDDGLEEEARETGQKLPRPNLVEVGNGCSYILV
;
A
#
# COMPACT_ATOMS: atom_id res chain seq x y z
N MET A 1 4.88 -11.85 11.02
CA MET A 1 5.44 -11.87 12.40
C MET A 1 4.40 -11.29 13.34
N GLU A 2 4.31 -11.87 14.54
CA GLU A 2 3.49 -11.33 15.61
C GLU A 2 4.09 -10.04 16.17
N ARG A 3 3.28 -9.18 16.81
CA ARG A 3 3.71 -7.88 17.37
C ARG A 3 4.93 -7.99 18.29
N LYS A 4 4.96 -8.98 19.18
CA LYS A 4 6.07 -9.22 20.11
C LYS A 4 7.40 -9.45 19.39
N GLU A 5 7.40 -10.22 18.31
CA GLU A 5 8.62 -10.48 17.53
C GLU A 5 9.15 -9.21 16.86
N ILE A 6 8.25 -8.34 16.38
CA ILE A 6 8.61 -7.04 15.80
C ILE A 6 9.28 -6.16 16.86
N THR A 7 8.65 -6.01 18.03
CA THR A 7 9.18 -5.13 19.10
C THR A 7 10.53 -5.61 19.60
N GLU A 8 10.74 -6.91 19.75
CA GLU A 8 12.04 -7.49 20.14
C GLU A 8 13.13 -7.22 19.09
N LYS A 9 12.81 -7.35 17.81
CA LYS A 9 13.74 -7.02 16.70
C LYS A 9 14.09 -5.53 16.68
N LEU A 10 13.11 -4.65 16.88
CA LEU A 10 13.32 -3.21 16.91
C LEU A 10 14.19 -2.79 18.10
N ALA A 11 13.96 -3.34 19.30
CA ALA A 11 14.72 -3.05 20.50
C ALA A 11 16.21 -3.43 20.35
N SER A 12 16.51 -4.45 19.56
CA SER A 12 17.88 -4.91 19.30
C SER A 12 18.56 -4.21 18.11
N ALA A 13 17.82 -3.57 17.24
CA ALA A 13 18.34 -2.96 16.02
C ALA A 13 18.97 -1.58 16.29
N LYS A 14 20.17 -1.33 15.72
CA LYS A 14 20.73 0.03 15.65
C LYS A 14 19.88 0.92 14.73
N SER A 15 19.83 2.21 15.01
CA SER A 15 19.05 3.16 14.19
C SER A 15 19.38 3.11 12.69
N SER A 16 20.66 2.91 12.33
CA SER A 16 21.11 2.75 10.94
C SER A 16 20.73 1.40 10.30
N GLN A 17 20.19 0.47 11.05
CA GLN A 17 19.77 -0.85 10.57
C GLN A 17 18.25 -1.01 10.51
N ARG A 18 17.50 0.06 10.84
CA ARG A 18 16.04 0.03 10.75
C ARG A 18 15.59 -0.14 9.31
N ARG A 19 14.57 -0.93 9.13
CA ARG A 19 13.99 -1.26 7.83
C ARG A 19 12.50 -0.97 7.84
N PRO A 20 11.86 -0.75 6.68
CA PRO A 20 10.42 -0.55 6.61
C PRO A 20 9.65 -1.72 7.22
N ILE A 21 8.56 -1.39 7.92
CA ILE A 21 7.64 -2.36 8.53
C ILE A 21 6.31 -2.24 7.82
N MET A 22 5.82 -3.35 7.31
CA MET A 22 4.53 -3.48 6.65
C MET A 22 3.58 -4.21 7.59
N THR A 23 2.51 -3.56 8.05
CA THR A 23 1.48 -4.19 8.91
C THR A 23 0.16 -4.26 8.16
N MET A 24 -0.38 -5.46 7.99
CA MET A 24 -1.73 -5.67 7.45
C MET A 24 -2.76 -5.39 8.53
N ALA A 25 -3.56 -4.34 8.38
CA ALA A 25 -4.43 -3.88 9.44
C ALA A 25 -5.83 -4.52 9.43
N ASN A 26 -6.36 -4.87 8.26
CA ASN A 26 -7.74 -5.37 8.13
C ASN A 26 -7.87 -6.71 7.38
N GLY A 27 -6.75 -7.32 7.00
CA GLY A 27 -6.73 -8.58 6.25
C GLY A 27 -6.94 -8.43 4.74
N ASP A 28 -7.23 -7.24 4.24
CA ASP A 28 -7.53 -6.99 2.82
C ASP A 28 -6.57 -5.97 2.18
N ASN A 29 -6.84 -4.68 2.33
CA ASN A 29 -6.11 -3.62 1.61
C ASN A 29 -5.60 -2.48 2.52
N THR A 30 -5.95 -2.47 3.81
CA THR A 30 -5.46 -1.45 4.74
C THR A 30 -4.06 -1.80 5.25
N TRP A 31 -3.09 -0.96 4.91
CA TRP A 31 -1.71 -1.13 5.30
C TRP A 31 -1.21 0.01 6.20
N LEU A 32 -0.64 -0.33 7.36
CA LEU A 32 0.22 0.59 8.09
C LEU A 32 1.66 0.39 7.58
N ILE A 33 2.19 1.42 6.96
CA ILE A 33 3.53 1.47 6.37
C ILE A 33 4.41 2.34 7.25
N SER A 34 5.39 1.74 7.92
CA SER A 34 6.33 2.46 8.79
C SER A 34 7.70 2.52 8.10
N ILE A 35 8.06 3.70 7.61
CA ILE A 35 9.32 3.94 6.85
C ILE A 35 10.36 4.53 7.80
N PRO A 36 11.57 3.94 7.93
CA PRO A 36 12.59 4.48 8.80
C PRO A 36 12.95 5.92 8.44
N ARG A 37 12.99 6.80 9.41
CA ARG A 37 13.52 8.16 9.24
C ARG A 37 15.05 8.11 9.13
N PRO A 38 15.69 9.03 8.39
CA PRO A 38 17.14 9.14 8.35
C PRO A 38 17.74 9.21 9.75
N ALA A 39 18.87 8.51 9.95
CA ALA A 39 19.52 8.41 11.25
C ALA A 39 19.99 9.80 11.75
N GLY A 40 19.96 10.00 13.10
CA GLY A 40 20.48 11.21 13.78
C GLY A 40 19.45 12.28 14.11
N GLY A 41 18.18 12.12 13.70
CA GLY A 41 17.08 12.99 14.14
C GLY A 41 16.62 12.68 15.59
N LYS A 42 16.12 13.70 16.30
CA LYS A 42 15.30 13.53 17.49
C LYS A 42 13.84 13.31 17.05
N GLY A 43 13.05 12.65 17.87
CA GLY A 43 11.63 12.42 17.60
C GLY A 43 11.33 10.98 17.18
N LYS A 44 10.31 10.82 16.35
CA LYS A 44 9.89 9.50 15.87
C LYS A 44 10.97 8.80 15.05
N ALA A 45 11.09 7.49 15.22
CA ALA A 45 12.04 6.64 14.52
C ALA A 45 11.61 6.31 13.08
N PHE A 46 10.29 6.38 12.84
CA PHE A 46 9.67 6.08 11.57
C PHE A 46 8.76 7.21 11.09
N TYR A 47 8.42 7.20 9.83
CA TYR A 47 7.32 7.94 9.22
C TYR A 47 6.19 6.94 8.98
N HIS A 48 5.05 7.17 9.62
CA HIS A 48 3.92 6.24 9.61
C HIS A 48 2.82 6.70 8.67
N ILE A 49 2.52 5.88 7.68
CA ILE A 49 1.45 6.08 6.70
C ILE A 49 0.40 5.00 6.92
N LEU A 50 -0.86 5.39 7.14
CA LEU A 50 -1.99 4.46 7.06
C LEU A 50 -2.63 4.59 5.68
N GLN A 51 -2.57 3.52 4.90
CA GLN A 51 -3.03 3.49 3.53
C GLN A 51 -4.36 2.76 3.41
N ASP A 52 -5.29 3.34 2.61
CA ASP A 52 -6.60 2.79 2.25
C ASP A 52 -7.35 2.25 3.47
N SER A 53 -7.64 3.16 4.42
CA SER A 53 -8.11 2.80 5.74
C SER A 53 -9.60 2.41 5.75
N TRP A 54 -9.84 1.13 5.99
CA TRP A 54 -11.16 0.55 6.31
C TRP A 54 -11.04 -0.27 7.59
N LEU A 55 -11.39 0.33 8.73
CA LEU A 55 -11.21 -0.25 10.07
C LEU A 55 -12.53 -0.59 10.77
N VAL A 56 -13.64 -0.02 10.32
CA VAL A 56 -14.94 -0.18 10.98
C VAL A 56 -16.04 -0.44 9.95
N GLY A 57 -17.07 -1.17 10.36
CA GLY A 57 -18.30 -1.33 9.60
C GLY A 57 -18.18 -2.07 8.28
N ASP A 58 -19.33 -2.23 7.63
CA ASP A 58 -19.44 -2.84 6.32
C ASP A 58 -19.44 -1.77 5.23
N VAL A 59 -18.83 -2.06 4.11
CA VAL A 59 -18.79 -1.15 2.96
C VAL A 59 -20.13 -1.19 2.25
N LEU A 60 -20.86 -0.06 2.24
CA LEU A 60 -22.14 0.14 1.54
C LEU A 60 -23.23 -0.89 1.88
N ASN A 61 -23.15 -1.60 3.01
CA ASN A 61 -24.00 -2.74 3.33
C ASN A 61 -24.01 -3.84 2.24
N LEU A 62 -23.00 -3.91 1.40
CA LEU A 62 -22.90 -4.86 0.29
C LEU A 62 -21.87 -5.94 0.51
N TYR A 63 -20.77 -5.62 1.21
CA TYR A 63 -19.73 -6.58 1.54
C TYR A 63 -19.07 -6.25 2.87
N ALA A 64 -18.65 -7.29 3.54
CA ALA A 64 -17.98 -7.24 4.83
C ALA A 64 -16.80 -8.20 4.84
N HIS A 65 -15.82 -7.92 5.68
CA HIS A 65 -14.76 -8.87 5.94
C HIS A 65 -15.30 -10.16 6.57
N PRO A 66 -14.83 -11.34 6.14
CA PRO A 66 -15.17 -12.61 6.76
C PRO A 66 -14.52 -12.78 8.13
N HIS A 67 -13.53 -11.98 8.44
CA HIS A 67 -12.78 -11.98 9.69
C HIS A 67 -12.99 -10.68 10.45
N LYS A 68 -12.91 -10.76 11.78
CA LYS A 68 -12.81 -9.55 12.58
C LYS A 68 -11.49 -8.86 12.19
N GLU A 69 -11.55 -7.58 11.92
CA GLU A 69 -10.39 -6.74 11.67
C GLU A 69 -9.45 -6.83 12.88
N ALA A 70 -8.15 -6.94 12.64
CA ALA A 70 -7.16 -6.97 13.71
C ALA A 70 -7.05 -5.62 14.42
N PHE A 71 -7.36 -4.56 13.69
CA PHE A 71 -7.50 -3.21 14.19
C PHE A 71 -8.89 -2.70 13.84
N ASP A 72 -9.72 -2.56 14.86
CA ASP A 72 -11.12 -2.13 14.77
C ASP A 72 -11.31 -0.62 15.06
N SER A 73 -10.23 0.12 15.13
CA SER A 73 -10.25 1.55 15.46
C SER A 73 -8.91 2.22 15.16
N LEU A 74 -8.96 3.54 14.99
CA LEU A 74 -7.77 4.38 14.92
C LEU A 74 -6.91 4.24 16.19
N ALA A 75 -7.53 4.20 17.37
CA ALA A 75 -6.80 4.04 18.63
C ALA A 75 -5.97 2.74 18.68
N GLY A 76 -6.48 1.66 18.08
CA GLY A 76 -5.73 0.40 17.96
C GLY A 76 -4.51 0.54 17.05
N ILE A 77 -4.62 1.27 15.95
CA ILE A 77 -3.50 1.61 15.05
C ILE A 77 -2.46 2.46 15.78
N GLU A 78 -2.90 3.53 16.44
CA GLU A 78 -2.00 4.46 17.16
C GLU A 78 -1.27 3.75 18.31
N SER A 79 -1.95 2.89 19.05
CA SER A 79 -1.31 2.06 20.08
C SER A 79 -0.20 1.17 19.50
N TRP A 80 -0.43 0.57 18.33
CA TRP A 80 0.59 -0.23 17.66
C TRP A 80 1.76 0.62 17.16
N VAL A 81 1.50 1.81 16.63
CA VAL A 81 2.55 2.77 16.24
C VAL A 81 3.38 3.18 17.46
N GLU A 82 2.74 3.46 18.60
CA GLU A 82 3.44 3.78 19.85
C GLU A 82 4.34 2.65 20.33
N GLU A 83 3.89 1.39 20.23
CA GLU A 83 4.71 0.22 20.56
C GLU A 83 5.93 0.10 19.62
N ILE A 84 5.77 0.32 18.30
CA ILE A 84 6.86 0.36 17.32
C ILE A 84 7.88 1.43 17.70
N GLU A 85 7.40 2.66 17.92
CA GLU A 85 8.26 3.80 18.24
C GLU A 85 9.02 3.60 19.55
N THR A 86 8.32 3.22 20.62
CA THR A 86 8.94 2.96 21.93
C THR A 86 10.00 1.88 21.83
N SER A 87 9.72 0.78 21.12
CA SER A 87 10.67 -0.32 20.92
C SER A 87 11.89 0.10 20.09
N ALA A 88 11.71 1.03 19.19
CA ALA A 88 12.80 1.61 18.37
C ALA A 88 13.54 2.76 19.08
N GLY A 89 13.11 3.18 20.29
CA GLY A 89 13.66 4.33 21.00
C GLY A 89 13.26 5.67 20.40
N GLY A 90 12.17 5.69 19.62
CA GLY A 90 11.55 6.90 19.11
C GLY A 90 10.65 7.57 20.15
N SER A 91 10.31 8.83 19.92
CA SER A 91 9.42 9.63 20.76
C SER A 91 8.68 10.65 19.91
N LYS A 92 7.62 11.23 20.42
CA LYS A 92 6.96 12.38 19.79
C LYS A 92 6.82 13.53 20.76
N ASP A 93 6.67 14.73 20.23
CA ASP A 93 6.37 15.90 21.03
C ASP A 93 4.91 15.86 21.54
N GLU A 94 4.64 16.58 22.62
CA GLU A 94 3.28 16.69 23.17
C GLU A 94 2.34 17.32 22.13
N GLY A 95 1.21 16.66 21.88
CA GLY A 95 0.23 17.07 20.87
C GLY A 95 0.55 16.62 19.43
N GLU A 96 1.71 16.05 19.15
CA GLU A 96 1.99 15.49 17.84
C GLU A 96 1.23 14.15 17.66
N PRO A 97 0.60 13.88 16.49
CA PRO A 97 -0.05 12.60 16.24
C PRO A 97 1.00 11.49 16.03
N TRP A 98 0.65 10.27 16.38
CA TRP A 98 1.52 9.12 16.09
C TRP A 98 1.60 8.85 14.58
N LEU A 99 0.48 8.90 13.86
CA LEU A 99 0.48 8.80 12.41
C LEU A 99 0.97 10.11 11.78
N ASP A 100 1.79 10.00 10.74
CA ASP A 100 2.28 11.15 9.98
C ASP A 100 1.37 11.51 8.81
N ALA A 101 0.70 10.49 8.23
CA ALA A 101 -0.15 10.65 7.07
C ALA A 101 -1.19 9.53 6.93
N VAL A 102 -2.28 9.87 6.28
CA VAL A 102 -3.23 8.93 5.67
C VAL A 102 -3.07 9.02 4.16
N LEU A 103 -3.00 7.86 3.50
CA LEU A 103 -2.89 7.76 2.04
C LEU A 103 -4.16 7.10 1.49
N VAL A 104 -4.83 7.75 0.54
CA VAL A 104 -6.06 7.24 -0.10
C VAL A 104 -5.82 7.12 -1.60
N THR A 105 -5.93 5.90 -2.11
CA THR A 105 -5.53 5.59 -3.48
C THR A 105 -6.70 5.47 -4.46
N HIS A 106 -7.89 5.11 -3.99
CA HIS A 106 -9.07 4.87 -4.84
C HIS A 106 -10.32 5.50 -4.24
N ILE A 107 -11.34 5.73 -5.10
CA ILE A 107 -12.67 6.21 -4.69
C ILE A 107 -13.58 5.09 -4.15
N LEU A 108 -13.15 3.84 -4.29
CA LEU A 108 -13.94 2.71 -3.80
C LEU A 108 -14.00 2.72 -2.28
N ALA A 109 -15.16 2.34 -1.73
CA ALA A 109 -15.43 2.51 -0.32
C ALA A 109 -14.57 1.62 0.60
N ASP A 110 -14.00 0.54 0.10
CA ASP A 110 -13.02 -0.31 0.78
C ASP A 110 -11.61 0.31 0.81
N HIS A 111 -11.33 1.37 0.01
CA HIS A 111 -10.11 2.18 0.02
C HIS A 111 -10.34 3.55 0.66
N MET A 112 -11.50 4.14 0.44
CA MET A 112 -11.90 5.45 0.94
C MET A 112 -13.13 5.32 1.85
N HIS A 113 -12.97 4.66 3.00
CA HIS A 113 -14.07 4.43 3.91
C HIS A 113 -14.38 5.67 4.75
N GLU A 114 -15.45 6.40 4.40
CA GLU A 114 -15.79 7.68 5.00
C GLU A 114 -15.97 7.60 6.53
N GLU A 115 -16.63 6.55 7.03
CA GLU A 115 -16.85 6.36 8.47
C GLU A 115 -15.51 6.21 9.21
N THR A 116 -14.59 5.41 8.68
CA THR A 116 -13.22 5.29 9.22
C THR A 116 -12.48 6.62 9.12
N LEU A 117 -12.48 7.26 7.94
CA LEU A 117 -11.72 8.50 7.73
C LEU A 117 -12.22 9.66 8.64
N ARG A 118 -13.49 9.71 8.96
CA ARG A 118 -14.03 10.70 9.91
C ARG A 118 -13.66 10.45 11.36
N THR A 119 -13.04 9.34 11.72
CA THR A 119 -12.50 9.11 13.07
C THR A 119 -11.16 9.78 13.30
N PHE A 120 -10.46 10.21 12.24
CA PHE A 120 -9.20 10.92 12.32
C PHE A 120 -9.42 12.39 12.71
N ASP A 121 -8.46 12.96 13.42
CA ASP A 121 -8.47 14.39 13.73
C ASP A 121 -8.37 15.24 12.45
N ALA A 122 -8.97 16.43 12.47
CA ALA A 122 -8.95 17.38 11.36
C ALA A 122 -7.52 17.77 10.90
N ILE A 123 -6.57 17.79 11.84
CA ILE A 123 -5.15 18.11 11.57
C ILE A 123 -4.38 16.98 10.88
N THR A 124 -4.97 15.78 10.77
CA THR A 124 -4.33 14.65 10.09
C THR A 124 -4.11 14.99 8.62
N ARG A 125 -2.87 14.82 8.15
CA ARG A 125 -2.53 15.04 6.74
C ARG A 125 -3.08 13.91 5.89
N VAL A 126 -3.90 14.24 4.91
CA VAL A 126 -4.43 13.28 3.94
C VAL A 126 -3.76 13.52 2.60
N PHE A 127 -3.10 12.50 2.09
CA PHE A 127 -2.59 12.44 0.72
C PHE A 127 -3.52 11.54 -0.08
N ALA A 128 -4.06 12.03 -1.17
CA ALA A 128 -4.99 11.26 -1.98
C ALA A 128 -4.77 11.52 -3.47
N VAL A 129 -5.04 10.53 -4.31
CA VAL A 129 -5.10 10.77 -5.76
C VAL A 129 -6.26 11.73 -6.08
N GLU A 130 -6.27 12.33 -7.26
CA GLU A 130 -7.13 13.48 -7.59
C GLU A 130 -8.61 13.24 -7.26
N GLU A 131 -9.15 12.10 -7.66
CA GLU A 131 -10.58 11.80 -7.51
C GLU A 131 -11.00 11.66 -6.02
N PRO A 132 -10.34 10.83 -5.18
CA PRO A 132 -10.61 10.79 -3.75
C PRO A 132 -10.35 12.14 -3.06
N ALA A 133 -9.29 12.88 -3.44
CA ALA A 133 -8.96 14.15 -2.83
C ALA A 133 -10.11 15.17 -2.97
N ALA A 134 -10.75 15.23 -4.14
CA ALA A 134 -11.89 16.09 -4.38
C ALA A 134 -13.08 15.74 -3.46
N ILE A 135 -13.37 14.43 -3.31
CA ILE A 135 -14.45 13.94 -2.45
C ILE A 135 -14.16 14.25 -0.98
N ILE A 136 -12.97 13.86 -0.49
CA ILE A 136 -12.56 14.05 0.91
C ILE A 136 -12.56 15.55 1.28
N SER A 137 -12.07 16.41 0.38
CA SER A 137 -12.11 17.87 0.57
C SER A 137 -13.54 18.42 0.70
N SER A 138 -14.49 17.82 -0.02
CA SER A 138 -15.90 18.22 0.03
C SER A 138 -16.55 17.96 1.41
N TRP A 139 -16.02 17.01 2.18
CA TRP A 139 -16.50 16.71 3.54
C TRP A 139 -16.19 17.80 4.55
N LYS A 140 -15.22 18.69 4.26
CA LYS A 140 -14.77 19.77 5.16
C LYS A 140 -14.41 19.27 6.56
N HIS A 141 -13.87 18.06 6.62
CA HIS A 141 -13.46 17.42 7.87
C HIS A 141 -11.96 17.66 8.14
N PHE A 142 -11.13 17.52 7.10
CA PHE A 142 -9.68 17.67 7.22
C PHE A 142 -9.22 19.08 6.86
N ASP A 143 -8.26 19.60 7.62
CA ASP A 143 -7.64 20.90 7.37
C ASP A 143 -6.71 20.89 6.15
N ASN A 144 -6.13 19.72 5.83
CA ASN A 144 -5.16 19.57 4.75
C ASN A 144 -5.36 18.26 3.98
N VAL A 145 -5.82 18.39 2.74
CA VAL A 145 -5.92 17.29 1.76
C VAL A 145 -5.01 17.62 0.58
N VAL A 146 -3.95 16.84 0.40
CA VAL A 146 -2.93 17.05 -0.62
C VAL A 146 -3.17 16.09 -1.78
N VAL A 147 -3.21 16.62 -3.01
CA VAL A 147 -3.34 15.81 -4.22
C VAL A 147 -1.99 15.18 -4.54
N ILE A 148 -1.99 13.86 -4.71
CA ILE A 148 -0.82 13.10 -5.13
C ILE A 148 -0.62 13.29 -6.63
N PRO A 149 0.58 13.69 -7.09
CA PRO A 149 0.86 13.88 -8.51
C PRO A 149 0.95 12.55 -9.26
N ASP A 150 0.65 12.62 -10.56
CA ASP A 150 0.85 11.53 -11.49
C ASP A 150 2.26 11.56 -12.11
N PHE A 151 2.82 10.38 -12.36
CA PHE A 151 3.92 10.18 -13.27
C PHE A 151 3.35 9.81 -14.66
N VAL A 152 3.43 10.72 -15.61
CA VAL A 152 2.91 10.55 -16.96
C VAL A 152 4.03 10.09 -17.87
N ARG A 153 4.03 8.81 -18.26
CA ARG A 153 5.12 8.17 -19.03
C ARG A 153 5.46 8.82 -20.36
N SER A 154 4.50 9.55 -20.95
CA SER A 154 4.71 10.23 -22.25
C SER A 154 5.45 11.56 -22.14
N THR A 155 5.50 12.17 -20.95
CA THR A 155 6.07 13.50 -20.72
C THR A 155 7.14 13.56 -19.66
N ASP A 156 7.06 12.68 -18.65
CA ASP A 156 7.88 12.79 -17.46
C ASP A 156 9.18 11.98 -17.60
N THR A 157 10.29 12.63 -17.32
CA THR A 157 11.63 12.05 -17.31
C THR A 157 12.20 11.92 -15.90
N THR A 158 11.51 12.48 -14.89
CA THR A 158 11.87 12.44 -13.47
C THR A 158 10.63 12.20 -12.63
N TRP A 159 10.82 11.63 -11.45
CA TRP A 159 9.71 11.41 -10.53
C TRP A 159 9.17 12.73 -9.97
N PRO A 160 7.85 12.87 -9.86
CA PRO A 160 7.24 14.02 -9.21
C PRO A 160 7.51 14.02 -7.71
N SER A 161 7.40 15.18 -7.08
CA SER A 161 7.58 15.38 -5.64
C SER A 161 6.44 16.20 -5.05
N ILE A 162 6.20 16.00 -3.75
CA ILE A 162 5.19 16.71 -2.97
C ILE A 162 5.93 17.55 -1.92
N PRO A 163 5.76 18.89 -1.88
CA PRO A 163 6.45 19.74 -0.91
C PRO A 163 6.08 19.47 0.55
N GLU A 164 4.88 18.92 0.79
CA GLU A 164 4.31 18.66 2.11
C GLU A 164 4.90 17.44 2.82
N ILE A 165 5.70 16.62 2.12
CA ILE A 165 6.38 15.46 2.71
C ILE A 165 7.89 15.71 2.85
N PRO A 166 8.59 14.99 3.74
CA PRO A 166 10.04 15.14 3.89
C PRO A 166 10.80 14.87 2.59
N SER A 167 11.87 15.61 2.31
CA SER A 167 12.63 15.50 1.05
C SER A 167 13.28 14.13 0.79
N TRP A 168 13.38 13.27 1.79
CA TRP A 168 13.87 11.89 1.68
C TRP A 168 12.76 10.88 1.37
N LEU A 169 11.51 11.34 1.26
CA LEU A 169 10.31 10.56 0.94
C LEU A 169 9.66 11.16 -0.30
N SER A 170 9.10 10.35 -1.17
CA SER A 170 8.26 10.78 -2.30
C SER A 170 7.11 9.82 -2.48
N VAL A 171 5.94 10.37 -2.82
CA VAL A 171 4.73 9.59 -3.13
C VAL A 171 4.14 10.12 -4.42
N PHE A 172 3.85 9.24 -5.38
CA PHE A 172 3.20 9.59 -6.64
C PHE A 172 2.44 8.40 -7.21
N ARG A 173 1.52 8.66 -8.15
CA ARG A 173 0.75 7.64 -8.86
C ARG A 173 1.34 7.40 -10.25
N ILE A 174 1.37 6.15 -10.69
CA ILE A 174 1.57 5.74 -12.08
C ILE A 174 0.20 5.33 -12.62
N PRO A 175 -0.48 6.15 -13.41
CA PRO A 175 -1.77 5.81 -14.00
C PRO A 175 -1.61 4.78 -15.12
N ASP A 176 -2.62 3.94 -15.33
CA ASP A 176 -2.77 3.15 -16.54
C ASP A 176 -3.51 3.97 -17.58
N GLU A 177 -2.76 4.70 -18.43
CA GLU A 177 -3.31 5.63 -19.44
C GLU A 177 -4.15 4.92 -20.51
N GLY A 178 -3.99 3.60 -20.67
CA GLY A 178 -4.72 2.79 -21.66
C GLY A 178 -5.89 2.00 -21.07
N ALA A 179 -6.12 2.09 -19.77
CA ALA A 179 -7.12 1.27 -19.10
C ALA A 179 -8.55 1.65 -19.48
N VAL A 180 -9.42 0.64 -19.57
CA VAL A 180 -10.87 0.83 -19.72
C VAL A 180 -11.48 1.49 -18.49
N TYR A 181 -10.86 1.24 -17.31
CA TYR A 181 -11.25 1.82 -16.03
C TYR A 181 -10.03 2.47 -15.36
N PRO A 182 -9.61 3.65 -15.85
CA PRO A 182 -8.38 4.30 -15.35
C PRO A 182 -8.42 4.64 -13.86
N VAL A 183 -9.61 4.82 -13.28
CA VAL A 183 -9.77 5.03 -11.84
C VAL A 183 -9.45 3.80 -10.98
N LEU A 184 -9.43 2.59 -11.57
CA LEU A 184 -9.10 1.34 -10.87
C LEU A 184 -7.63 0.96 -11.06
N TYR A 185 -7.14 1.11 -12.30
CA TYR A 185 -5.84 0.54 -12.66
C TYR A 185 -4.75 1.60 -12.58
N HIS A 186 -4.01 1.54 -11.51
CA HIS A 186 -2.83 2.37 -11.30
C HIS A 186 -1.91 1.74 -10.24
N CYS A 187 -0.70 2.27 -10.13
CA CYS A 187 0.24 1.91 -9.11
C CYS A 187 0.66 3.14 -8.31
N MET A 188 0.55 3.07 -6.99
CA MET A 188 1.16 4.06 -6.11
C MET A 188 2.62 3.70 -5.90
N VAL A 189 3.47 4.71 -5.91
CA VAL A 189 4.89 4.62 -5.63
C VAL A 189 5.17 5.37 -4.34
N ILE A 190 5.76 4.68 -3.37
CA ILE A 190 6.32 5.27 -2.17
C ILE A 190 7.83 5.06 -2.25
N SER A 191 8.59 6.11 -2.51
CA SER A 191 10.04 6.08 -2.59
C SER A 191 10.67 6.78 -1.39
N PHE A 192 11.72 6.20 -0.84
CA PHE A 192 12.41 6.76 0.32
C PHE A 192 13.92 6.53 0.23
N THR A 193 14.68 7.39 0.90
CA THR A 193 16.15 7.24 1.00
C THR A 193 16.45 6.28 2.16
N ALA A 194 17.05 5.14 1.85
CA ALA A 194 17.50 4.15 2.83
C ALA A 194 18.74 4.65 3.61
N ALA A 195 19.09 3.95 4.68
CA ALA A 195 20.22 4.35 5.55
C ALA A 195 21.59 4.38 4.85
N ASP A 196 21.75 3.66 3.75
CA ASP A 196 22.96 3.67 2.91
C ASP A 196 22.95 4.78 1.84
N GLY A 197 21.94 5.65 1.85
CA GLY A 197 21.75 6.74 0.92
C GLY A 197 21.12 6.37 -0.42
N LYS A 198 20.79 5.11 -0.64
CA LYS A 198 20.12 4.66 -1.88
C LYS A 198 18.62 4.90 -1.82
N SER A 199 18.01 5.06 -2.98
CA SER A 199 16.57 5.15 -3.12
C SER A 199 15.97 3.73 -3.17
N GLU A 200 15.01 3.47 -2.28
CA GLU A 200 14.20 2.25 -2.28
C GLU A 200 12.73 2.58 -2.50
N VAL A 201 12.00 1.65 -3.10
CA VAL A 201 10.62 1.84 -3.55
C VAL A 201 9.71 0.75 -3.04
N ILE A 202 8.53 1.15 -2.59
CA ILE A 202 7.38 0.27 -2.38
C ILE A 202 6.35 0.61 -3.46
N LEU A 203 5.96 -0.39 -4.24
CA LEU A 203 4.88 -0.32 -5.23
C LEU A 203 3.59 -0.86 -4.62
N TYR A 204 2.49 -0.15 -4.78
CA TYR A 204 1.16 -0.62 -4.37
C TYR A 204 0.17 -0.52 -5.52
N SER A 205 -0.34 -1.66 -5.95
CA SER A 205 -1.29 -1.75 -7.05
C SER A 205 -2.37 -2.80 -6.75
N PRO A 206 -3.40 -2.45 -5.96
CA PRO A 206 -4.38 -3.41 -5.44
C PRO A 206 -5.34 -3.94 -6.52
N HIS A 207 -5.41 -3.27 -7.66
CA HIS A 207 -6.24 -3.69 -8.79
C HIS A 207 -5.42 -4.10 -10.02
N GLY A 208 -4.13 -3.77 -10.02
CA GLY A 208 -3.24 -3.95 -11.16
C GLY A 208 -2.98 -2.66 -11.93
N VAL A 209 -2.03 -2.71 -12.85
CA VAL A 209 -1.61 -1.58 -13.69
C VAL A 209 -0.91 -2.10 -14.95
N ASP A 210 -0.81 -1.29 -16.00
CA ASP A 210 0.03 -1.57 -17.16
C ASP A 210 1.50 -1.77 -16.73
N PRO A 211 2.10 -2.96 -16.90
CA PRO A 211 3.49 -3.22 -16.53
C PRO A 211 4.49 -2.31 -17.26
N ASP A 212 4.17 -1.86 -18.47
CA ASP A 212 5.05 -0.97 -19.24
C ASP A 212 5.05 0.46 -18.66
N ALA A 213 3.97 0.90 -17.98
CA ALA A 213 3.95 2.15 -17.24
C ALA A 213 4.87 2.10 -16.01
N VAL A 214 4.88 0.97 -15.28
CA VAL A 214 5.81 0.75 -14.17
C VAL A 214 7.25 0.71 -14.65
N GLU A 215 7.53 0.06 -15.78
CA GLU A 215 8.87 0.04 -16.37
C GLU A 215 9.34 1.43 -16.78
N ALA A 216 8.47 2.26 -17.34
CA ALA A 216 8.78 3.64 -17.70
C ALA A 216 9.16 4.48 -16.45
N ALA A 217 8.41 4.35 -15.36
CA ALA A 217 8.74 5.03 -14.11
C ALA A 217 10.08 4.54 -13.52
N LYS A 218 10.38 3.22 -13.59
CA LYS A 218 11.69 2.69 -13.18
C LYS A 218 12.83 3.24 -14.04
N LYS A 219 12.62 3.39 -15.35
CA LYS A 219 13.63 3.99 -16.26
C LYS A 219 13.89 5.47 -15.98
N ALA A 220 12.91 6.20 -15.46
CA ALA A 220 13.09 7.61 -15.05
C ALA A 220 13.98 7.77 -13.81
N ASN A 221 14.15 6.70 -13.01
CA ASN A 221 15.11 6.65 -11.91
C ASN A 221 15.73 5.24 -11.79
N PRO A 222 16.71 4.92 -12.64
CA PRO A 222 17.28 3.57 -12.72
C PRO A 222 18.11 3.17 -11.47
N GLU A 223 18.55 4.14 -10.67
CA GLU A 223 19.30 3.88 -9.43
C GLU A 223 18.39 3.43 -8.27
N ALA A 224 17.08 3.64 -8.39
CA ALA A 224 16.14 3.21 -7.38
C ALA A 224 15.88 1.70 -7.45
N SER A 225 15.93 1.03 -6.32
CA SER A 225 15.61 -0.40 -6.20
C SER A 225 14.21 -0.62 -5.69
N VAL A 226 13.47 -1.53 -6.32
CA VAL A 226 12.13 -1.89 -5.84
C VAL A 226 12.26 -2.90 -4.70
N LEU A 227 12.05 -2.40 -3.47
CA LEU A 227 12.11 -3.21 -2.26
C LEU A 227 10.91 -4.16 -2.16
N ALA A 228 9.70 -3.63 -2.39
CA ALA A 228 8.49 -4.42 -2.30
C ALA A 228 7.47 -4.00 -3.36
N MET A 229 6.68 -4.98 -3.79
CA MET A 229 5.44 -4.79 -4.52
C MET A 229 4.29 -5.36 -3.69
N ILE A 230 3.22 -4.60 -3.54
CA ILE A 230 1.97 -5.01 -2.90
C ILE A 230 0.94 -5.16 -4.02
N HIS A 231 0.50 -6.39 -4.28
CA HIS A 231 -0.34 -6.70 -5.44
C HIS A 231 -1.15 -7.98 -5.18
N PRO A 232 -2.43 -8.06 -5.63
CA PRO A 232 -3.26 -9.24 -5.45
C PRO A 232 -2.80 -10.43 -6.29
N LEU A 233 -3.11 -11.62 -5.78
CA LEU A 233 -3.02 -12.86 -6.54
C LEU A 233 -4.33 -13.16 -7.26
N HIS A 234 -5.46 -12.82 -6.61
CA HIS A 234 -6.78 -13.16 -7.11
C HIS A 234 -7.23 -12.23 -8.23
N LYS A 235 -7.95 -12.80 -9.19
CA LYS A 235 -8.66 -12.05 -10.21
C LYS A 235 -10.13 -11.97 -9.82
N THR A 236 -10.65 -10.76 -9.65
CA THR A 236 -12.03 -10.51 -9.27
C THR A 236 -12.77 -9.71 -10.33
N GLY A 237 -14.07 -9.90 -10.49
CA GLY A 237 -14.92 -9.06 -11.34
C GLY A 237 -15.98 -9.82 -12.13
N LEU A 238 -16.86 -9.06 -12.77
CA LEU A 238 -18.02 -9.55 -13.53
C LEU A 238 -17.68 -9.94 -14.97
N THR A 239 -16.52 -9.58 -15.48
CA THR A 239 -16.09 -9.79 -16.88
C THR A 239 -14.65 -10.32 -16.92
N GLU A 240 -14.20 -10.74 -18.10
CA GLU A 240 -12.81 -11.14 -18.33
C GLU A 240 -11.77 -10.05 -17.94
N LYS A 241 -12.18 -8.78 -17.93
CA LYS A 241 -11.33 -7.65 -17.53
C LYS A 241 -11.31 -7.40 -16.04
N GLY A 242 -12.20 -8.02 -15.25
CA GLY A 242 -12.19 -8.00 -13.78
C GLY A 242 -12.17 -6.61 -13.13
N THR A 243 -12.23 -6.59 -11.79
CA THR A 243 -11.88 -5.41 -10.98
C THR A 243 -10.43 -5.48 -10.51
N THR A 244 -9.87 -6.69 -10.40
CA THR A 244 -8.44 -6.93 -10.15
C THR A 244 -7.84 -7.78 -11.27
N LEU A 245 -6.61 -7.46 -11.67
CA LEU A 245 -5.90 -8.16 -12.76
C LEU A 245 -5.17 -9.42 -12.29
N GLY A 246 -5.00 -9.60 -10.98
CA GLY A 246 -4.49 -10.81 -10.34
C GLY A 246 -3.04 -11.18 -10.69
N VAL A 247 -2.69 -12.43 -10.39
CA VAL A 247 -1.33 -12.96 -10.41
C VAL A 247 -0.61 -12.81 -11.75
N THR A 248 -1.32 -12.94 -12.87
CA THR A 248 -0.72 -12.80 -14.21
C THR A 248 -0.21 -11.38 -14.45
N ASN A 249 -0.96 -10.36 -14.03
CA ASN A 249 -0.50 -8.96 -14.08
C ASN A 249 0.66 -8.73 -13.10
N GLY A 250 0.54 -9.22 -11.87
CA GLY A 250 1.60 -9.15 -10.87
C GLY A 250 2.91 -9.73 -11.35
N LEU A 251 2.91 -10.90 -12.00
CA LEU A 251 4.11 -11.50 -12.59
C LEU A 251 4.73 -10.59 -13.68
N LYS A 252 3.92 -10.01 -14.56
CA LYS A 252 4.42 -9.05 -15.58
C LYS A 252 5.09 -7.84 -14.93
N ILE A 253 4.52 -7.29 -13.85
CA ILE A 253 5.13 -6.19 -13.09
C ILE A 253 6.44 -6.67 -12.44
N VAL A 254 6.46 -7.86 -11.82
CA VAL A 254 7.69 -8.45 -11.24
C VAL A 254 8.80 -8.53 -12.27
N ARG A 255 8.51 -8.97 -13.50
CA ARG A 255 9.53 -9.09 -14.57
C ARG A 255 10.08 -7.74 -15.04
N ARG A 256 9.30 -6.65 -14.91
CA ARG A 256 9.70 -5.28 -15.28
C ARG A 256 10.43 -4.55 -14.15
N SER A 257 9.96 -4.72 -12.90
CA SER A 257 10.42 -3.92 -11.76
C SER A 257 11.37 -4.65 -10.82
N GLU A 258 11.42 -5.98 -10.85
CA GLU A 258 12.30 -6.85 -10.05
C GLU A 258 12.23 -6.57 -8.54
N PRO A 259 11.02 -6.57 -7.93
CA PRO A 259 10.87 -6.33 -6.51
C PRO A 259 11.53 -7.46 -5.70
N LYS A 260 12.16 -7.07 -4.58
CA LYS A 260 12.75 -8.05 -3.65
C LYS A 260 11.67 -8.88 -2.94
N TYR A 261 10.52 -8.27 -2.66
CA TYR A 261 9.36 -8.89 -2.03
C TYR A 261 8.08 -8.63 -2.83
N TRP A 262 7.22 -9.62 -2.89
CA TRP A 262 5.83 -9.47 -3.28
C TRP A 262 4.94 -9.73 -2.07
N LEU A 263 4.17 -8.73 -1.61
CA LEU A 263 3.19 -8.85 -0.54
C LEU A 263 1.80 -9.00 -1.16
N GLY A 264 1.06 -10.04 -0.74
CA GLY A 264 -0.33 -10.23 -1.15
C GLY A 264 -1.23 -9.17 -0.51
N THR A 265 -2.20 -8.67 -1.25
CA THR A 265 -3.23 -7.72 -0.77
C THR A 265 -4.52 -7.95 -1.54
N HIS A 266 -5.66 -7.54 -0.97
CA HIS A 266 -6.96 -7.61 -1.62
C HIS A 266 -7.36 -9.04 -2.06
N ASP A 267 -6.86 -10.03 -1.33
CA ASP A 267 -7.03 -11.46 -1.59
C ASP A 267 -7.94 -12.14 -0.55
N ASP A 268 -8.51 -11.37 0.40
CA ASP A 268 -9.37 -11.92 1.44
C ASP A 268 -10.73 -12.36 0.90
N LYS A 269 -11.39 -13.19 1.66
CA LYS A 269 -12.77 -13.64 1.36
C LYS A 269 -13.75 -12.55 1.78
N ILE A 270 -13.95 -11.56 0.95
CA ILE A 270 -15.00 -10.59 1.17
C ILE A 270 -16.36 -11.30 1.09
N GLN A 271 -17.22 -11.10 2.08
CA GLN A 271 -18.58 -11.61 2.09
C GLN A 271 -19.49 -10.59 1.39
N TYR A 272 -20.05 -10.99 0.27
CA TYR A 272 -21.06 -10.18 -0.42
C TYR A 272 -22.44 -10.50 0.12
N SER A 273 -23.24 -9.47 0.37
CA SER A 273 -24.66 -9.60 0.75
C SER A 273 -25.58 -8.99 -0.30
N GLY A 274 -26.87 -9.35 -0.27
CA GLY A 274 -27.87 -8.81 -1.17
C GLY A 274 -27.95 -9.47 -2.55
N LEU A 275 -28.73 -8.87 -3.47
CA LEU A 275 -29.08 -9.43 -4.79
C LEU A 275 -27.87 -9.63 -5.72
N LEU A 276 -26.74 -8.98 -5.48
CA LEU A 276 -25.54 -9.07 -6.31
C LEU A 276 -24.52 -10.08 -5.79
N SER A 277 -24.74 -10.69 -4.62
CA SER A 277 -23.78 -11.61 -4.01
C SER A 277 -23.40 -12.82 -4.86
N TRP A 278 -24.29 -13.26 -5.75
CA TRP A 278 -24.08 -14.39 -6.67
C TRP A 278 -23.38 -14.00 -7.97
N VAL A 279 -23.22 -12.71 -8.25
CA VAL A 279 -22.66 -12.21 -9.52
C VAL A 279 -21.15 -11.97 -9.42
N PHE A 280 -20.64 -11.72 -8.21
CA PHE A 280 -19.22 -11.53 -7.99
C PHE A 280 -18.48 -12.86 -7.99
N ASN A 281 -17.71 -13.08 -9.05
CA ASN A 281 -16.90 -14.29 -9.19
C ASN A 281 -15.47 -14.02 -8.71
N HIS A 282 -15.03 -14.81 -7.72
CA HIS A 282 -13.65 -14.78 -7.24
C HIS A 282 -12.87 -15.92 -7.91
N GLY A 283 -12.10 -15.59 -8.91
CA GLY A 283 -11.07 -16.51 -9.41
C GLY A 283 -9.95 -16.59 -8.40
N ARG A 284 -9.97 -17.57 -7.49
CA ARG A 284 -8.86 -17.83 -6.59
C ARG A 284 -7.70 -18.40 -7.37
N LEU A 285 -6.71 -17.57 -7.58
CA LEU A 285 -5.47 -17.95 -8.25
C LEU A 285 -4.35 -17.97 -7.22
N THR A 286 -3.46 -18.92 -7.36
CA THR A 286 -2.23 -19.00 -6.59
C THR A 286 -1.06 -18.48 -7.43
N LEU A 287 0.08 -18.26 -6.78
CA LEU A 287 1.31 -17.94 -7.52
C LEU A 287 1.70 -19.06 -8.48
N ASP A 288 1.43 -20.33 -8.13
CA ASP A 288 1.74 -21.47 -8.99
C ASP A 288 0.87 -21.47 -10.26
N ASP A 289 -0.42 -21.16 -10.15
CA ASP A 289 -1.31 -21.00 -11.30
C ASP A 289 -0.77 -19.94 -12.28
N GLY A 290 -0.35 -18.79 -11.74
CA GLY A 290 0.24 -17.72 -12.56
C GLY A 290 1.56 -18.11 -13.22
N LEU A 291 2.46 -18.83 -12.52
CA LEU A 291 3.72 -19.31 -13.06
C LEU A 291 3.52 -20.38 -14.14
N GLU A 292 2.49 -21.23 -14.01
CA GLU A 292 2.13 -22.19 -15.05
C GLU A 292 1.59 -21.50 -16.30
N GLU A 293 0.78 -20.45 -16.14
CA GLU A 293 0.30 -19.64 -17.25
C GLU A 293 1.44 -18.90 -17.94
N GLU A 294 2.33 -18.24 -17.18
CA GLU A 294 3.53 -17.57 -17.70
C GLU A 294 4.43 -18.53 -18.47
N ALA A 295 4.64 -19.75 -17.95
CA ALA A 295 5.44 -20.76 -18.62
C ALA A 295 4.81 -21.26 -19.94
N ARG A 296 3.48 -21.32 -20.01
CA ARG A 296 2.77 -21.65 -21.27
C ARG A 296 2.88 -20.51 -22.29
N GLU A 297 2.79 -19.26 -21.85
CA GLU A 297 2.91 -18.08 -22.72
C GLU A 297 4.33 -17.88 -23.25
N THR A 298 5.34 -18.04 -22.38
CA THR A 298 6.74 -17.73 -22.71
C THR A 298 7.54 -18.93 -23.23
N GLY A 299 7.02 -20.15 -23.05
CA GLY A 299 7.71 -21.39 -23.38
C GLY A 299 8.84 -21.77 -22.40
N GLN A 300 9.00 -21.08 -21.29
CA GLN A 300 10.06 -21.33 -20.31
C GLN A 300 9.59 -21.08 -18.87
N LYS A 301 10.20 -21.80 -17.91
CA LYS A 301 9.99 -21.55 -16.48
C LYS A 301 10.89 -20.40 -16.03
N LEU A 302 10.28 -19.32 -15.58
CA LEU A 302 10.98 -18.16 -15.02
C LEU A 302 11.13 -18.28 -13.48
N PRO A 303 12.08 -17.54 -12.86
CA PRO A 303 12.30 -17.61 -11.42
C PRO A 303 11.03 -17.25 -10.63
N ARG A 304 10.81 -18.01 -9.53
CA ARG A 304 9.70 -17.74 -8.61
C ARG A 304 9.95 -16.46 -7.82
N PRO A 305 9.01 -15.50 -7.79
CA PRO A 305 9.10 -14.34 -6.92
C PRO A 305 9.08 -14.71 -5.44
N ASN A 306 9.64 -13.83 -4.61
CA ASN A 306 9.59 -13.95 -3.15
C ASN A 306 8.25 -13.42 -2.64
N LEU A 307 7.21 -14.25 -2.73
CA LEU A 307 5.87 -13.93 -2.21
C LEU A 307 5.86 -14.07 -0.68
N VAL A 308 5.37 -13.04 0.00
CA VAL A 308 5.21 -12.99 1.45
C VAL A 308 3.74 -12.75 1.78
N GLU A 309 3.15 -13.68 2.48
CA GLU A 309 1.80 -13.53 3.01
C GLU A 309 1.88 -12.88 4.39
N VAL A 310 1.30 -11.68 4.53
CA VAL A 310 1.21 -10.98 5.81
C VAL A 310 -0.22 -11.16 6.32
N GLY A 311 -0.35 -11.95 7.38
CA GLY A 311 -1.66 -12.21 7.98
C GLY A 311 -2.28 -10.96 8.60
N ASN A 312 -3.60 -10.96 8.75
CA ASN A 312 -4.36 -9.91 9.40
C ASN A 312 -3.79 -9.61 10.81
N GLY A 313 -3.46 -8.36 11.09
CA GLY A 313 -2.82 -7.90 12.33
C GLY A 313 -1.33 -8.22 12.47
N CYS A 314 -0.76 -8.94 11.51
CA CYS A 314 0.66 -9.26 11.49
C CYS A 314 1.48 -8.19 10.77
N SER A 315 2.76 -8.19 11.07
CA SER A 315 3.72 -7.27 10.44
C SER A 315 4.88 -8.03 9.79
N TYR A 316 5.50 -7.40 8.81
CA TYR A 316 6.70 -7.90 8.14
C TYR A 316 7.75 -6.78 8.03
N ILE A 317 9.00 -7.09 8.40
CA ILE A 317 10.13 -6.16 8.23
C ILE A 317 10.79 -6.45 6.88
N LEU A 318 10.84 -5.47 6.00
CA LEU A 318 11.47 -5.56 4.67
C LEU A 318 12.99 -5.39 4.82
N VAL A 319 13.73 -6.47 4.82
CA VAL A 319 15.20 -6.47 5.00
C VAL A 319 15.96 -6.58 3.70
#